data_fc2704e9fea168e40a0e7ebe695802e4
#
_entry.id   fc2704e9fea168e40a0e7ebe695802e4
#
_cell.length_a   1.000
_cell.length_b   1.000
_cell.length_c   1.000
_cell.angle_alpha   90.00
_cell.angle_beta   90.00
_cell.angle_gamma   90.00
#
_symmetry.space_group_name_H-M   'P 1'
#
loop_
_entity.id
_entity.type
_entity.pdbx_description
1 polymer ?
#
loop_
_entity_poly.entity_id
_entity_poly.type
_entity_poly.pdbx_seq_one_letter_code
_entity_poly.pdbx_strand_id
1 'polypeptide(L)'
;MAIDLITQYQGLVDEKFTAESKRELVTNKDYSWTGAHSIKIYKISTSEMNDYLRKGGSNRYGTVTDLEATTEEMMLKKDRSFTFVIDKLDNEETSLALAAGTALERQIREVVIPEVDKYTYGVMCANAGVKPDELKLTAANIYEQIITASKILDDNEVPETERCIVVTPETYLLMKKSEDIVLDTEIGADMRLNGVIGNLDGCNVIKIPAKRLPENFGFMMCHKSATVAPLKLEDYKVHEDAPGYSGNLVEGRICYDAFVLENKAKGIYYQAQPAQ
;
A
#
# COMPACT_ATOMS: atom_id res chain seq x y z
N MET A 1 28.59 -30.91 43.37
CA MET A 1 27.44 -30.02 43.60
C MET A 1 27.35 -29.06 42.45
N ALA A 2 26.31 -29.18 41.64
CA ALA A 2 26.02 -28.19 40.60
C ALA A 2 25.43 -26.96 41.30
N ILE A 3 26.03 -25.80 41.03
CA ILE A 3 25.50 -24.51 41.53
C ILE A 3 24.34 -24.18 40.60
N ASP A 4 23.09 -24.24 41.13
CA ASP A 4 21.92 -23.74 40.44
C ASP A 4 22.01 -22.21 40.38
N LEU A 5 22.29 -21.68 39.19
CA LEU A 5 22.24 -20.23 38.94
C LEU A 5 20.79 -19.79 38.94
N ILE A 6 20.43 -18.88 39.82
CA ILE A 6 19.11 -18.26 39.86
C ILE A 6 18.92 -17.50 38.55
N THR A 7 17.98 -17.97 37.73
CA THR A 7 17.56 -17.28 36.51
C THR A 7 16.53 -16.20 36.89
N GLN A 8 16.88 -14.94 36.75
CA GLN A 8 15.96 -13.84 36.98
C GLN A 8 15.23 -13.52 35.68
N TYR A 9 13.92 -13.72 35.64
CA TYR A 9 13.09 -13.32 34.49
C TYR A 9 12.88 -11.80 34.55
N GLN A 10 13.15 -11.11 33.44
CA GLN A 10 12.79 -9.72 33.28
C GLN A 10 11.37 -9.63 32.72
N GLY A 11 10.53 -8.79 33.30
CA GLY A 11 9.15 -8.56 32.84
C GLY A 11 9.03 -7.80 31.51
N LEU A 12 10.16 -7.51 30.84
CA LEU A 12 10.18 -6.85 29.53
C LEU A 12 10.16 -7.93 28.44
N VAL A 13 9.16 -7.88 27.59
CA VAL A 13 9.04 -8.74 26.42
C VAL A 13 9.90 -8.16 25.28
N ASP A 14 10.78 -9.00 24.72
CA ASP A 14 11.52 -8.62 23.50
C ASP A 14 10.59 -8.74 22.29
N GLU A 15 10.16 -7.59 21.79
CA GLU A 15 9.25 -7.49 20.65
C GLU A 15 10.03 -7.27 19.36
N LYS A 16 9.54 -7.86 18.26
CA LYS A 16 10.11 -7.63 16.94
C LYS A 16 9.91 -6.19 16.50
N PHE A 17 10.94 -5.60 15.91
CA PHE A 17 10.78 -4.32 15.22
C PHE A 17 9.87 -4.47 14.02
N THR A 18 8.81 -3.67 13.97
CA THR A 18 7.86 -3.66 12.85
C THR A 18 7.64 -2.22 12.39
N ALA A 19 7.79 -1.99 11.09
CA ALA A 19 7.50 -0.68 10.53
C ALA A 19 5.99 -0.43 10.48
N GLU A 20 5.57 0.80 10.73
CA GLU A 20 4.18 1.22 10.57
C GLU A 20 3.71 1.10 9.11
N SER A 21 2.40 0.91 8.92
CA SER A 21 1.81 0.90 7.58
C SER A 21 1.85 2.29 6.96
N LYS A 22 2.27 2.35 5.70
CA LYS A 22 2.23 3.57 4.88
C LYS A 22 1.24 3.46 3.72
N ARG A 23 0.40 2.43 3.75
CA ARG A 23 -0.62 2.16 2.73
C ARG A 23 -1.54 3.35 2.50
N GLU A 24 -1.95 4.03 3.55
CA GLU A 24 -2.86 5.17 3.49
C GLU A 24 -2.33 6.36 2.69
N LEU A 25 -1.00 6.46 2.53
CA LEU A 25 -0.38 7.51 1.73
C LEU A 25 -0.55 7.29 0.23
N VAL A 26 -0.77 6.04 -0.20
CA VAL A 26 -0.85 5.63 -1.61
C VAL A 26 -2.23 5.15 -2.03
N THR A 27 -3.20 5.11 -1.11
CA THR A 27 -4.56 4.63 -1.38
C THR A 27 -5.60 5.69 -1.07
N ASN A 28 -6.74 5.58 -1.77
CA ASN A 28 -7.88 6.45 -1.66
C ASN A 28 -8.89 5.86 -0.65
N LYS A 29 -9.57 6.73 0.10
CA LYS A 29 -10.62 6.40 1.08
C LYS A 29 -12.02 6.91 0.67
N ASP A 30 -12.21 7.33 -0.57
CA ASP A 30 -13.43 8.03 -1.01
C ASP A 30 -14.69 7.14 -1.06
N TYR A 31 -14.53 5.81 -0.97
CA TYR A 31 -15.64 4.86 -1.08
C TYR A 31 -16.01 4.27 0.27
N SER A 32 -17.29 4.38 0.64
CA SER A 32 -17.84 3.78 1.86
C SER A 32 -18.30 2.34 1.62
N TRP A 33 -17.83 1.42 2.45
CA TRP A 33 -18.15 -0.02 2.41
C TRP A 33 -19.11 -0.45 3.52
N THR A 34 -19.69 0.49 4.24
CA THR A 34 -20.58 0.20 5.37
C THR A 34 -21.83 -0.52 4.90
N GLY A 35 -22.05 -1.74 5.40
CA GLY A 35 -23.21 -2.57 5.07
C GLY A 35 -23.18 -3.24 3.67
N ALA A 36 -22.25 -2.90 2.79
CA ALA A 36 -22.21 -3.43 1.43
C ALA A 36 -21.26 -4.64 1.32
N HIS A 37 -21.62 -5.65 0.55
CA HIS A 37 -20.75 -6.76 0.16
C HIS A 37 -19.95 -6.43 -1.10
N SER A 38 -20.56 -5.70 -2.02
CA SER A 38 -19.94 -5.17 -3.22
C SER A 38 -20.34 -3.70 -3.44
N ILE A 39 -19.48 -2.96 -4.11
CA ILE A 39 -19.76 -1.61 -4.56
C ILE A 39 -19.70 -1.59 -6.07
N LYS A 40 -20.70 -0.96 -6.69
CA LYS A 40 -20.73 -0.69 -8.13
C LYS A 40 -20.40 0.78 -8.37
N ILE A 41 -19.38 1.01 -9.18
CA ILE A 41 -18.98 2.35 -9.61
C ILE A 41 -19.42 2.52 -11.05
N TYR A 42 -20.11 3.63 -11.31
CA TYR A 42 -20.49 3.99 -12.66
C TYR A 42 -19.31 4.61 -13.40
N LYS A 43 -19.07 4.12 -14.62
CA LYS A 43 -18.19 4.71 -15.61
C LYS A 43 -19.05 5.32 -16.68
N ILE A 44 -19.05 6.62 -16.79
CA ILE A 44 -19.83 7.36 -17.79
C ILE A 44 -18.91 7.70 -18.94
N SER A 45 -19.29 7.34 -20.17
CA SER A 45 -18.58 7.73 -21.37
C SER A 45 -18.71 9.24 -21.60
N THR A 46 -17.75 9.81 -22.32
CA THR A 46 -17.78 11.19 -22.81
C THR A 46 -18.04 11.20 -24.30
N SER A 47 -18.67 12.25 -24.80
CA SER A 47 -18.84 12.45 -26.23
C SER A 47 -17.73 13.34 -26.77
N GLU A 48 -17.24 13.03 -27.97
CA GLU A 48 -16.27 13.87 -28.66
C GLU A 48 -16.89 15.20 -29.08
N MET A 49 -16.06 16.24 -29.20
CA MET A 49 -16.52 17.52 -29.71
C MET A 49 -16.65 17.48 -31.22
N ASN A 50 -17.74 18.08 -31.71
CA ASN A 50 -18.00 18.26 -33.13
C ASN A 50 -17.92 19.75 -33.50
N ASP A 51 -17.55 20.03 -34.74
CA ASP A 51 -17.61 21.40 -35.27
C ASP A 51 -19.06 21.87 -35.45
N TYR A 52 -19.38 23.01 -34.89
CA TYR A 52 -20.69 23.59 -35.03
C TYR A 52 -20.90 24.20 -36.41
N LEU A 53 -21.89 23.71 -37.14
CA LEU A 53 -22.26 24.20 -38.47
C LEU A 53 -23.17 25.42 -38.38
N ARG A 54 -22.61 26.63 -38.63
CA ARG A 54 -23.38 27.87 -38.60
C ARG A 54 -24.45 27.97 -39.70
N LYS A 55 -24.19 27.29 -40.83
CA LYS A 55 -25.09 27.22 -41.98
C LYS A 55 -25.39 25.74 -42.27
N GLY A 56 -26.65 25.37 -42.17
CA GLY A 56 -27.08 23.98 -42.38
C GLY A 56 -28.47 23.75 -41.88
N GLY A 57 -29.07 22.61 -42.21
CA GLY A 57 -30.41 22.22 -41.76
C GLY A 57 -30.43 21.74 -40.30
N SER A 58 -31.00 20.58 -40.04
CA SER A 58 -30.95 19.88 -38.76
C SER A 58 -29.56 19.37 -38.43
N ASN A 59 -29.30 19.16 -37.15
CA ASN A 59 -28.01 18.61 -36.62
C ASN A 59 -26.79 19.54 -36.72
N ARG A 60 -26.99 20.81 -36.40
CA ARG A 60 -25.88 21.79 -36.34
C ARG A 60 -24.79 21.50 -35.33
N TYR A 61 -25.08 20.67 -34.31
CA TYR A 61 -24.17 20.23 -33.27
C TYR A 61 -23.39 18.95 -33.65
N GLY A 62 -23.55 18.43 -34.87
CA GLY A 62 -22.93 17.17 -35.32
C GLY A 62 -23.77 15.94 -35.05
N THR A 63 -23.15 14.80 -35.00
CA THR A 63 -23.80 13.50 -34.75
C THR A 63 -24.19 13.38 -33.29
N VAL A 64 -25.46 13.05 -33.02
CA VAL A 64 -25.91 12.76 -31.66
C VAL A 64 -25.44 11.35 -31.26
N THR A 65 -24.74 11.27 -30.14
CA THR A 65 -24.31 10.00 -29.54
C THR A 65 -24.95 9.88 -28.16
N ASP A 66 -25.40 8.70 -27.81
CA ASP A 66 -25.91 8.41 -26.47
C ASP A 66 -24.75 8.26 -25.49
N LEU A 67 -24.92 8.80 -24.29
CA LEU A 67 -23.96 8.56 -23.21
C LEU A 67 -24.19 7.17 -22.62
N GLU A 68 -23.21 6.32 -22.79
CA GLU A 68 -23.25 4.98 -22.21
C GLU A 68 -22.65 4.98 -20.81
N ALA A 69 -23.34 4.32 -19.87
CA ALA A 69 -22.85 4.09 -18.52
C ALA A 69 -22.55 2.61 -18.32
N THR A 70 -21.30 2.26 -18.09
CA THR A 70 -20.89 0.93 -17.67
C THR A 70 -20.64 0.92 -16.15
N THR A 71 -20.69 -0.25 -15.54
CA THR A 71 -20.43 -0.40 -14.10
C THR A 71 -19.23 -1.28 -13.84
N GLU A 72 -18.35 -0.83 -12.96
CA GLU A 72 -17.29 -1.65 -12.37
C GLU A 72 -17.73 -2.14 -11.01
N GLU A 73 -17.74 -3.44 -10.79
CA GLU A 73 -18.13 -4.05 -9.51
C GLU A 73 -16.89 -4.47 -8.72
N MET A 74 -16.76 -3.94 -7.51
CA MET A 74 -15.75 -4.30 -6.55
C MET A 74 -16.35 -5.17 -5.46
N MET A 75 -15.87 -6.39 -5.31
CA MET A 75 -16.34 -7.36 -4.32
C MET A 75 -15.18 -7.72 -3.38
N LEU A 76 -15.40 -7.63 -2.07
CA LEU A 76 -14.39 -8.00 -1.07
C LEU A 76 -14.17 -9.52 -1.07
N LYS A 77 -12.93 -9.95 -1.27
CA LYS A 77 -12.53 -11.36 -1.37
C LYS A 77 -11.73 -11.87 -0.20
N LYS A 78 -11.10 -10.95 0.57
CA LYS A 78 -10.22 -11.33 1.68
C LYS A 78 -10.96 -11.23 2.99
N ASP A 79 -11.23 -12.39 3.59
CA ASP A 79 -11.80 -12.54 4.94
C ASP A 79 -10.83 -13.44 5.71
N ARG A 80 -10.10 -12.86 6.65
CA ARG A 80 -9.02 -13.51 7.36
C ARG A 80 -9.28 -13.45 8.85
N SER A 81 -8.89 -14.49 9.56
CA SER A 81 -9.03 -14.59 11.00
C SER A 81 -7.79 -15.20 11.63
N PHE A 82 -7.61 -14.92 12.91
CA PHE A 82 -6.64 -15.58 13.75
C PHE A 82 -7.27 -15.88 15.12
N THR A 83 -6.77 -16.89 15.78
CA THR A 83 -7.14 -17.22 17.16
C THR A 83 -5.95 -17.84 17.87
N PHE A 84 -5.79 -17.50 19.13
CA PHE A 84 -4.83 -18.14 20.04
C PHE A 84 -5.32 -18.09 21.49
N VAL A 85 -4.83 -19.00 22.29
CA VAL A 85 -5.17 -19.11 23.71
C VAL A 85 -3.95 -18.78 24.54
N ILE A 86 -4.16 -18.05 25.62
CA ILE A 86 -3.16 -17.80 26.65
C ILE A 86 -3.66 -18.49 27.92
N ASP A 87 -2.98 -19.57 28.33
CA ASP A 87 -3.32 -20.30 29.54
C ASP A 87 -3.10 -19.41 30.78
N LYS A 88 -3.96 -19.58 31.77
CA LYS A 88 -3.93 -18.77 32.98
C LYS A 88 -2.67 -19.02 33.82
N LEU A 89 -2.22 -20.26 33.89
CA LEU A 89 -1.01 -20.63 34.61
C LEU A 89 0.23 -20.08 33.93
N ASP A 90 0.32 -20.21 32.60
CA ASP A 90 1.44 -19.66 31.80
C ASP A 90 1.51 -18.14 31.95
N ASN A 91 0.38 -17.46 31.98
CA ASN A 91 0.34 -16.00 32.18
C ASN A 91 0.82 -15.58 33.58
N GLU A 92 0.45 -16.33 34.62
CA GLU A 92 0.91 -16.09 35.99
C GLU A 92 2.40 -16.42 36.16
N GLU A 93 2.89 -17.54 35.61
CA GLU A 93 4.27 -17.98 35.69
C GLU A 93 5.23 -17.07 34.90
N THR A 94 4.75 -16.44 33.83
CA THR A 94 5.51 -15.45 33.04
C THR A 94 5.40 -14.01 33.58
N SER A 95 4.89 -13.83 34.79
CA SER A 95 4.71 -12.51 35.42
C SER A 95 3.88 -11.55 34.58
N LEU A 96 2.80 -12.04 33.95
CA LEU A 96 1.88 -11.33 33.07
C LEU A 96 2.52 -10.82 31.76
N ALA A 97 3.68 -11.36 31.35
CA ALA A 97 4.32 -11.04 30.08
C ALA A 97 3.44 -11.43 28.86
N LEU A 98 2.53 -12.39 29.05
CA LEU A 98 1.57 -12.86 28.05
C LEU A 98 0.20 -12.19 28.17
N ALA A 99 0.11 -10.98 28.74
CA ALA A 99 -1.15 -10.28 28.86
C ALA A 99 -1.90 -10.21 27.51
N ALA A 100 -3.17 -10.60 27.49
CA ALA A 100 -3.94 -10.78 26.26
C ALA A 100 -4.02 -9.51 25.40
N GLY A 101 -4.12 -8.33 26.01
CA GLY A 101 -4.14 -7.05 25.29
C GLY A 101 -2.85 -6.78 24.53
N THR A 102 -1.70 -6.93 25.19
CA THR A 102 -0.38 -6.72 24.55
C THR A 102 -0.07 -7.79 23.51
N ALA A 103 -0.52 -9.03 23.73
CA ALA A 103 -0.39 -10.11 22.74
C ALA A 103 -1.22 -9.82 21.49
N LEU A 104 -2.45 -9.30 21.64
CA LEU A 104 -3.30 -8.88 20.54
C LEU A 104 -2.66 -7.72 19.74
N GLU A 105 -2.20 -6.67 20.40
CA GLU A 105 -1.54 -5.55 19.74
C GLU A 105 -0.30 -5.99 18.95
N ARG A 106 0.48 -6.90 19.52
CA ARG A 106 1.64 -7.50 18.85
C ARG A 106 1.23 -8.29 17.61
N GLN A 107 0.17 -9.11 17.70
CA GLN A 107 -0.36 -9.89 16.58
C GLN A 107 -0.83 -8.98 15.45
N ILE A 108 -1.52 -7.89 15.76
CA ILE A 108 -1.97 -6.91 14.77
C ILE A 108 -0.76 -6.28 14.09
N ARG A 109 0.21 -5.80 14.85
CA ARG A 109 1.38 -5.07 14.35
C ARG A 109 2.34 -5.95 13.54
N GLU A 110 2.59 -7.19 14.01
CA GLU A 110 3.62 -8.05 13.42
C GLU A 110 3.10 -8.98 12.31
N VAL A 111 1.81 -9.25 12.27
CA VAL A 111 1.20 -10.21 11.33
C VAL A 111 0.14 -9.56 10.45
N VAL A 112 -0.89 -8.96 11.06
CA VAL A 112 -2.05 -8.47 10.31
C VAL A 112 -1.67 -7.31 9.38
N ILE A 113 -1.04 -6.28 9.91
CA ILE A 113 -0.64 -5.10 9.13
C ILE A 113 0.30 -5.48 7.97
N PRO A 114 1.39 -6.25 8.18
CA PRO A 114 2.25 -6.67 7.08
C PRO A 114 1.55 -7.53 6.01
N GLU A 115 0.59 -8.38 6.39
CA GLU A 115 -0.18 -9.18 5.43
C GLU A 115 -1.06 -8.29 4.55
N VAL A 116 -1.80 -7.36 5.14
CA VAL A 116 -2.66 -6.42 4.42
C VAL A 116 -1.85 -5.51 3.49
N ASP A 117 -0.71 -5.00 3.97
CA ASP A 117 0.19 -4.17 3.15
C ASP A 117 0.71 -4.95 1.94
N LYS A 118 1.24 -6.17 2.18
CA LYS A 118 1.77 -7.03 1.11
C LYS A 118 0.71 -7.33 0.05
N TYR A 119 -0.50 -7.60 0.47
CA TYR A 119 -1.62 -7.83 -0.45
C TYR A 119 -1.93 -6.59 -1.27
N THR A 120 -2.08 -5.43 -0.62
CA THR A 120 -2.41 -4.17 -1.29
C THR A 120 -1.36 -3.78 -2.33
N TYR A 121 -0.08 -3.79 -1.95
CA TYR A 121 1.00 -3.48 -2.90
C TYR A 121 1.09 -4.53 -4.02
N GLY A 122 0.83 -5.80 -3.73
CA GLY A 122 0.75 -6.86 -4.73
C GLY A 122 -0.33 -6.59 -5.78
N VAL A 123 -1.52 -6.20 -5.34
CA VAL A 123 -2.63 -5.84 -6.24
C VAL A 123 -2.30 -4.60 -7.08
N MET A 124 -1.70 -3.56 -6.47
CA MET A 124 -1.27 -2.35 -7.19
C MET A 124 -0.28 -2.68 -8.30
N CYS A 125 0.75 -3.47 -8.00
CA CYS A 125 1.75 -3.89 -8.99
C CYS A 125 1.14 -4.79 -10.08
N ALA A 126 0.25 -5.72 -9.69
CA ALA A 126 -0.39 -6.64 -10.64
C ALA A 126 -1.33 -5.93 -11.62
N ASN A 127 -1.98 -4.85 -11.20
CA ASN A 127 -2.95 -4.10 -11.99
C ASN A 127 -2.45 -2.69 -12.40
N ALA A 128 -1.15 -2.42 -12.30
CA ALA A 128 -0.58 -1.17 -12.79
C ALA A 128 -0.83 -1.04 -14.30
N GLY A 129 -1.29 0.12 -14.75
CA GLY A 129 -1.59 0.38 -16.16
C GLY A 129 -0.36 0.57 -17.02
N VAL A 130 0.78 0.91 -16.42
CA VAL A 130 2.08 1.06 -17.09
C VAL A 130 3.09 0.13 -16.44
N LYS A 131 3.57 -0.84 -17.20
CA LYS A 131 4.59 -1.82 -16.79
C LYS A 131 5.62 -1.94 -17.92
N PRO A 132 6.71 -1.20 -17.88
CA PRO A 132 7.80 -1.36 -18.83
C PRO A 132 8.51 -2.71 -18.60
N ASP A 133 9.41 -3.05 -19.51
CA ASP A 133 10.27 -4.23 -19.39
C ASP A 133 11.12 -4.17 -18.11
N GLU A 134 11.45 -5.34 -17.59
CA GLU A 134 12.30 -5.46 -16.41
C GLU A 134 13.66 -4.81 -16.65
N LEU A 135 14.07 -3.95 -15.72
CA LEU A 135 15.34 -3.25 -15.81
C LEU A 135 16.10 -3.31 -14.48
N LYS A 136 17.37 -3.67 -14.54
CA LYS A 136 18.24 -3.60 -13.38
C LYS A 136 18.51 -2.14 -13.01
N LEU A 137 18.06 -1.75 -11.82
CA LEU A 137 18.29 -0.41 -11.30
C LEU A 137 19.71 -0.28 -10.73
N THR A 138 20.33 0.84 -11.03
CA THR A 138 21.68 1.23 -10.60
C THR A 138 21.66 2.68 -10.14
N ALA A 139 22.71 3.13 -9.45
CA ALA A 139 22.83 4.53 -9.05
C ALA A 139 22.90 5.49 -10.26
N ALA A 140 23.38 5.01 -11.42
CA ALA A 140 23.50 5.82 -12.63
C ALA A 140 22.20 5.99 -13.41
N ASN A 141 21.26 5.02 -13.34
CA ASN A 141 20.04 5.05 -14.13
C ASN A 141 18.76 5.35 -13.34
N ILE A 142 18.81 5.29 -12.01
CA ILE A 142 17.60 5.39 -11.17
C ILE A 142 16.89 6.74 -11.34
N TYR A 143 17.63 7.84 -11.46
CA TYR A 143 17.06 9.16 -11.63
C TYR A 143 16.36 9.30 -12.99
N GLU A 144 17.01 8.87 -14.07
CA GLU A 144 16.44 8.85 -15.42
C GLU A 144 15.15 8.01 -15.48
N GLN A 145 15.14 6.86 -14.81
CA GLN A 145 13.94 6.00 -14.77
C GLN A 145 12.78 6.66 -14.02
N ILE A 146 13.04 7.37 -12.93
CA ILE A 146 12.01 8.10 -12.19
C ILE A 146 11.43 9.24 -13.02
N ILE A 147 12.28 10.03 -13.69
CA ILE A 147 11.82 11.12 -14.58
C ILE A 147 11.04 10.55 -15.78
N THR A 148 11.49 9.42 -16.33
CA THR A 148 10.76 8.73 -17.41
C THR A 148 9.38 8.28 -16.95
N ALA A 149 9.26 7.76 -15.72
CA ALA A 149 7.97 7.40 -15.14
C ALA A 149 7.07 8.63 -14.96
N SER A 150 7.61 9.76 -14.46
CA SER A 150 6.90 11.04 -14.34
C SER A 150 6.38 11.51 -15.69
N LYS A 151 7.23 11.55 -16.71
CA LYS A 151 6.85 11.90 -18.08
C LYS A 151 5.69 11.03 -18.60
N ILE A 152 5.74 9.72 -18.39
CA ILE A 152 4.68 8.81 -18.86
C ILE A 152 3.36 9.09 -18.16
N LEU A 153 3.38 9.42 -16.86
CA LEU A 153 2.17 9.81 -16.14
C LEU A 153 1.63 11.15 -16.65
N ASP A 154 2.50 12.10 -17.00
CA ASP A 154 2.11 13.38 -17.60
C ASP A 154 1.46 13.18 -18.99
N ASP A 155 2.08 12.36 -19.84
CA ASP A 155 1.54 11.98 -21.16
C ASP A 155 0.17 11.26 -21.04
N ASN A 156 -0.12 10.62 -19.91
CA ASN A 156 -1.42 10.03 -19.59
C ASN A 156 -2.38 10.99 -18.86
N GLU A 157 -2.06 12.28 -18.78
CA GLU A 157 -2.88 13.31 -18.14
C GLU A 157 -3.19 13.03 -16.65
N VAL A 158 -2.31 12.33 -15.96
CA VAL A 158 -2.45 12.09 -14.52
C VAL A 158 -2.09 13.37 -13.76
N PRO A 159 -2.91 13.83 -12.79
CA PRO A 159 -2.58 15.04 -12.02
C PRO A 159 -1.20 14.94 -11.34
N GLU A 160 -0.46 16.05 -11.30
CA GLU A 160 0.85 16.11 -10.65
C GLU A 160 0.75 16.06 -9.10
N THR A 161 -0.38 16.54 -8.57
CA THR A 161 -0.63 16.52 -7.13
C THR A 161 -0.88 15.11 -6.62
N GLU A 162 -0.52 14.84 -5.36
CA GLU A 162 -0.76 13.55 -4.69
C GLU A 162 -0.10 12.33 -5.37
N ARG A 163 0.95 12.55 -6.17
CA ARG A 163 1.80 11.47 -6.68
C ARG A 163 2.75 11.01 -5.59
N CYS A 164 2.97 9.70 -5.52
CA CYS A 164 3.89 9.08 -4.58
C CYS A 164 4.82 8.12 -5.30
N ILE A 165 6.08 8.08 -4.85
CA ILE A 165 7.08 7.12 -5.31
C ILE A 165 7.31 6.11 -4.19
N VAL A 166 6.92 4.86 -4.41
CA VAL A 166 7.17 3.76 -3.49
C VAL A 166 8.50 3.10 -3.85
N VAL A 167 9.40 2.96 -2.88
CA VAL A 167 10.74 2.40 -3.08
C VAL A 167 11.08 1.39 -1.99
N THR A 168 11.92 0.41 -2.35
CA THR A 168 12.56 -0.46 -1.37
C THR A 168 13.72 0.27 -0.67
N PRO A 169 14.20 -0.22 0.49
CA PRO A 169 15.42 0.31 1.10
C PRO A 169 16.65 0.22 0.19
N GLU A 170 16.72 -0.79 -0.67
CA GLU A 170 17.78 -0.96 -1.65
C GLU A 170 17.71 0.11 -2.74
N THR A 171 16.54 0.28 -3.38
CA THR A 171 16.31 1.33 -4.37
C THR A 171 16.57 2.72 -3.78
N TYR A 172 16.14 2.94 -2.53
CA TYR A 172 16.41 4.19 -1.82
C TYR A 172 17.91 4.43 -1.60
N LEU A 173 18.70 3.37 -1.36
CA LEU A 173 20.16 3.47 -1.28
C LEU A 173 20.77 3.85 -2.63
N LEU A 174 20.25 3.30 -3.75
CA LEU A 174 20.68 3.69 -5.09
C LEU A 174 20.39 5.17 -5.39
N MET A 175 19.21 5.65 -5.00
CA MET A 175 18.86 7.07 -5.12
C MET A 175 19.85 7.97 -4.35
N LYS A 176 20.25 7.57 -3.16
CA LYS A 176 21.26 8.31 -2.36
C LYS A 176 22.67 8.30 -2.97
N LYS A 177 22.97 7.32 -3.80
CA LYS A 177 24.27 7.22 -4.49
C LYS A 177 24.25 7.85 -5.88
N SER A 178 23.08 8.26 -6.38
CA SER A 178 22.96 8.91 -7.69
C SER A 178 23.57 10.33 -7.62
N GLU A 179 24.50 10.61 -8.52
CA GLU A 179 25.14 11.91 -8.62
C GLU A 179 24.14 12.98 -9.06
N ASP A 180 23.23 12.64 -9.96
CA ASP A 180 22.21 13.55 -10.49
C ASP A 180 21.26 14.06 -9.39
N ILE A 181 20.88 13.19 -8.43
CA ILE A 181 20.04 13.60 -7.30
C ILE A 181 20.83 14.44 -6.29
N VAL A 182 22.09 14.11 -6.05
CA VAL A 182 22.90 14.71 -4.98
C VAL A 182 23.48 16.06 -5.37
N LEU A 183 23.88 16.24 -6.63
CA LEU A 183 24.61 17.42 -7.08
C LEU A 183 23.72 18.51 -7.67
N ASP A 184 22.66 18.17 -8.40
CA ASP A 184 21.92 19.10 -9.24
C ASP A 184 20.56 19.53 -8.68
N THR A 185 20.17 19.10 -7.49
CA THR A 185 18.84 19.41 -6.93
C THR A 185 18.91 20.05 -5.54
N GLU A 186 17.94 20.92 -5.22
CA GLU A 186 17.72 21.40 -3.85
C GLU A 186 17.53 20.25 -2.86
N ILE A 187 16.96 19.13 -3.32
CA ILE A 187 16.80 17.89 -2.59
C ILE A 187 18.14 17.30 -2.17
N GLY A 188 19.17 17.44 -3.00
CA GLY A 188 20.53 17.07 -2.63
C GLY A 188 21.09 17.83 -1.45
N ALA A 189 20.68 19.09 -1.27
CA ALA A 189 21.03 19.89 -0.08
C ALA A 189 20.35 19.33 1.17
N ASP A 190 19.05 19.07 1.12
CA ASP A 190 18.28 18.46 2.23
C ASP A 190 18.78 17.05 2.56
N MET A 191 19.12 16.27 1.56
CA MET A 191 19.70 14.95 1.75
C MET A 191 21.07 14.99 2.44
N ARG A 192 21.91 15.97 2.09
CA ARG A 192 23.21 16.19 2.77
C ARG A 192 23.06 16.62 4.21
N LEU A 193 22.04 17.44 4.51
CA LEU A 193 21.78 17.95 5.84
C LEU A 193 21.04 16.94 6.72
N ASN A 194 19.97 16.34 6.20
CA ASN A 194 19.03 15.53 6.98
C ASN A 194 19.13 14.02 6.64
N GLY A 195 19.85 13.65 5.59
CA GLY A 195 19.98 12.26 5.16
C GLY A 195 18.70 11.61 4.64
N VAL A 196 17.68 12.41 4.30
CA VAL A 196 16.35 11.94 3.87
C VAL A 196 16.00 12.51 2.50
N ILE A 197 15.50 11.67 1.59
CA ILE A 197 14.84 12.10 0.37
C ILE A 197 13.34 12.11 0.69
N GLY A 198 12.76 13.28 0.89
CA GLY A 198 11.34 13.44 1.22
C GLY A 198 10.46 13.59 -0.01
N ASN A 199 10.94 14.33 -1.01
CA ASN A 199 10.25 14.64 -2.24
C ASN A 199 11.24 14.56 -3.42
N LEU A 200 10.80 14.08 -4.57
CA LEU A 200 11.58 14.04 -5.81
C LEU A 200 10.62 14.26 -6.98
N ASP A 201 10.92 15.22 -7.84
CA ASP A 201 10.10 15.59 -8.99
C ASP A 201 8.61 15.83 -8.61
N GLY A 202 8.38 16.60 -7.52
CA GLY A 202 7.04 16.86 -6.99
C GLY A 202 6.34 15.69 -6.29
N CYS A 203 6.95 14.50 -6.30
CA CYS A 203 6.37 13.28 -5.74
C CYS A 203 6.95 12.94 -4.36
N ASN A 204 6.09 12.56 -3.41
CA ASN A 204 6.53 12.09 -2.10
C ASN A 204 7.21 10.71 -2.20
N VAL A 205 8.43 10.59 -1.65
CA VAL A 205 9.17 9.32 -1.65
C VAL A 205 8.83 8.53 -0.38
N ILE A 206 8.24 7.35 -0.58
CA ILE A 206 7.78 6.46 0.48
C ILE A 206 8.63 5.19 0.51
N LYS A 207 9.43 5.04 1.56
CA LYS A 207 10.24 3.84 1.75
C LYS A 207 9.43 2.74 2.45
N ILE A 208 9.32 1.56 1.81
CA ILE A 208 8.61 0.39 2.30
C ILE A 208 9.57 -0.78 2.45
N PRO A 209 9.52 -1.56 3.54
CA PRO A 209 10.32 -2.76 3.68
C PRO A 209 10.08 -3.76 2.54
N ALA A 210 11.15 -4.32 1.98
CA ALA A 210 11.06 -5.24 0.83
C ALA A 210 10.14 -6.45 1.09
N LYS A 211 10.03 -6.92 2.35
CA LYS A 211 9.13 -8.02 2.75
C LYS A 211 7.65 -7.75 2.52
N ARG A 212 7.25 -6.47 2.42
CA ARG A 212 5.86 -6.05 2.17
C ARG A 212 5.57 -5.77 0.70
N LEU A 213 6.56 -5.88 -0.17
CA LEU A 213 6.47 -5.64 -1.60
C LEU A 213 6.59 -6.97 -2.36
N PRO A 214 6.10 -7.06 -3.61
CA PRO A 214 6.34 -8.20 -4.49
C PRO A 214 7.82 -8.50 -4.68
N GLU A 215 8.13 -9.72 -5.07
CA GLU A 215 9.49 -10.09 -5.48
C GLU A 215 9.93 -9.25 -6.69
N ASN A 216 11.22 -8.99 -6.79
CA ASN A 216 11.82 -8.20 -7.86
C ASN A 216 11.24 -6.77 -8.02
N PHE A 217 10.73 -6.21 -6.94
CA PHE A 217 10.21 -4.85 -6.94
C PHE A 217 11.35 -3.83 -7.08
N GLY A 218 11.28 -3.00 -8.12
CA GLY A 218 12.18 -1.87 -8.32
C GLY A 218 11.66 -0.60 -7.64
N PHE A 219 10.73 0.08 -8.30
CA PHE A 219 9.97 1.20 -7.73
C PHE A 219 8.58 1.26 -8.37
N MET A 220 7.68 1.97 -7.72
CA MET A 220 6.34 2.25 -8.25
C MET A 220 6.04 3.74 -8.06
N MET A 221 5.62 4.41 -9.14
CA MET A 221 5.07 5.75 -9.06
C MET A 221 3.55 5.66 -9.23
N CYS A 222 2.80 6.22 -8.30
CA CYS A 222 1.35 6.12 -8.33
C CYS A 222 0.68 7.41 -7.88
N HIS A 223 -0.49 7.67 -8.44
CA HIS A 223 -1.41 8.70 -7.95
C HIS A 223 -2.37 8.07 -6.94
N LYS A 224 -2.54 8.72 -5.79
CA LYS A 224 -3.33 8.21 -4.66
C LYS A 224 -4.76 7.80 -5.03
N SER A 225 -5.41 8.51 -5.96
CA SER A 225 -6.79 8.23 -6.37
C SER A 225 -6.96 6.96 -7.22
N ALA A 226 -5.86 6.33 -7.68
CA ALA A 226 -5.93 5.17 -8.57
C ALA A 226 -6.27 3.86 -7.84
N THR A 227 -5.97 3.76 -6.55
CA THR A 227 -6.16 2.53 -5.76
C THR A 227 -7.07 2.77 -4.59
N VAL A 228 -8.04 1.88 -4.41
CA VAL A 228 -8.95 1.83 -3.25
C VAL A 228 -8.60 0.59 -2.44
N ALA A 229 -8.35 0.75 -1.15
CA ALA A 229 -8.02 -0.35 -0.24
C ALA A 229 -8.96 -0.35 0.97
N PRO A 230 -10.18 -0.86 0.81
CA PRO A 230 -11.17 -0.87 1.87
C PRO A 230 -10.82 -1.86 2.98
N LEU A 231 -11.12 -1.43 4.20
CA LEU A 231 -11.24 -2.27 5.38
C LEU A 231 -12.70 -2.24 5.81
N LYS A 232 -13.38 -3.39 5.76
CA LYS A 232 -14.81 -3.45 6.07
C LYS A 232 -15.07 -3.86 7.51
N LEU A 233 -14.30 -4.81 8.01
CA LEU A 233 -14.45 -5.38 9.33
C LEU A 233 -13.08 -5.49 9.98
N GLU A 234 -12.99 -4.95 11.18
CA GLU A 234 -11.91 -5.21 12.12
C GLU A 234 -12.59 -5.55 13.45
N ASP A 235 -12.70 -6.83 13.75
CA ASP A 235 -13.32 -7.31 14.99
C ASP A 235 -12.30 -8.12 15.77
N TYR A 236 -11.84 -7.55 16.87
CA TYR A 236 -10.86 -8.15 17.76
C TYR A 236 -11.48 -8.32 19.14
N LYS A 237 -11.43 -9.54 19.68
CA LYS A 237 -12.03 -9.89 20.96
C LYS A 237 -11.05 -10.66 21.83
N VAL A 238 -11.12 -10.36 23.11
CA VAL A 238 -10.48 -11.13 24.16
C VAL A 238 -11.60 -11.71 25.03
N HIS A 239 -11.71 -13.03 25.08
CA HIS A 239 -12.67 -13.73 25.93
C HIS A 239 -11.95 -14.23 27.15
N GLU A 240 -12.36 -13.77 28.32
CA GLU A 240 -11.92 -14.30 29.59
C GLU A 240 -12.71 -15.58 29.88
N ASP A 241 -12.03 -16.63 30.33
CA ASP A 241 -12.64 -17.93 30.68
C ASP A 241 -13.56 -18.53 29.60
N ALA A 242 -13.09 -18.58 28.35
CA ALA A 242 -13.81 -19.17 27.23
C ALA A 242 -14.11 -20.67 27.50
N PRO A 243 -15.31 -21.17 27.11
CA PRO A 243 -15.69 -22.57 27.35
C PRO A 243 -14.65 -23.54 26.75
N GLY A 244 -14.13 -24.45 27.59
CA GLY A 244 -13.15 -25.47 27.20
C GLY A 244 -11.68 -25.03 27.31
N TYR A 245 -11.41 -23.80 27.72
CA TYR A 245 -10.07 -23.28 27.96
C TYR A 245 -9.96 -22.65 29.35
N SER A 246 -8.83 -22.84 30.02
CA SER A 246 -8.53 -22.15 31.28
C SER A 246 -7.61 -20.97 30.93
N GLY A 247 -8.17 -19.78 30.75
CA GLY A 247 -7.43 -18.59 30.39
C GLY A 247 -8.11 -17.71 29.35
N ASN A 248 -7.35 -16.87 28.68
CA ASN A 248 -7.84 -15.89 27.71
C ASN A 248 -7.78 -16.42 26.28
N LEU A 249 -8.93 -16.48 25.61
CA LEU A 249 -9.01 -16.73 24.17
C LEU A 249 -9.01 -15.39 23.42
N VAL A 250 -8.02 -15.20 22.56
CA VAL A 250 -7.90 -14.03 21.71
C VAL A 250 -8.30 -14.38 20.30
N GLU A 251 -9.25 -13.65 19.75
CA GLU A 251 -9.77 -13.85 18.40
C GLU A 251 -9.72 -12.53 17.63
N GLY A 252 -9.42 -12.62 16.35
CA GLY A 252 -9.48 -11.49 15.43
C GLY A 252 -9.99 -11.90 14.07
N ARG A 253 -10.81 -11.04 13.46
CA ARG A 253 -11.29 -11.18 12.09
C ARG A 253 -11.15 -9.86 11.38
N ILE A 254 -10.60 -9.91 10.17
CA ILE A 254 -10.42 -8.75 9.32
C ILE A 254 -10.91 -9.07 7.90
N CYS A 255 -11.76 -8.20 7.37
CA CYS A 255 -12.24 -8.28 5.99
C CYS A 255 -11.73 -7.07 5.22
N TYR A 256 -10.89 -7.32 4.21
CA TYR A 256 -10.23 -6.28 3.43
C TYR A 256 -10.08 -6.69 1.96
N ASP A 257 -9.81 -5.73 1.12
CA ASP A 257 -9.38 -5.97 -0.26
C ASP A 257 -8.60 -4.75 -0.78
N ALA A 258 -8.15 -4.82 -2.04
CA ALA A 258 -7.55 -3.73 -2.75
C ALA A 258 -7.99 -3.77 -4.21
N PHE A 259 -8.33 -2.60 -4.75
CA PHE A 259 -8.80 -2.47 -6.13
C PHE A 259 -8.08 -1.33 -6.81
N VAL A 260 -7.63 -1.57 -8.03
CA VAL A 260 -7.16 -0.52 -8.94
C VAL A 260 -8.30 -0.17 -9.87
N LEU A 261 -8.72 1.09 -9.88
CA LEU A 261 -9.79 1.57 -10.75
C LEU A 261 -9.34 1.51 -12.21
N GLU A 262 -10.09 0.82 -13.07
CA GLU A 262 -9.68 0.60 -14.48
C GLU A 262 -9.41 1.91 -15.22
N ASN A 263 -10.26 2.93 -15.06
CA ASN A 263 -10.06 4.23 -15.70
C ASN A 263 -8.84 5.00 -15.18
N LYS A 264 -8.33 4.64 -14.00
CA LYS A 264 -7.18 5.28 -13.35
C LYS A 264 -5.95 4.37 -13.28
N ALA A 265 -6.02 3.17 -13.87
CA ALA A 265 -4.90 2.23 -13.86
C ALA A 265 -3.62 2.82 -14.47
N LYS A 266 -3.76 3.69 -15.49
CA LYS A 266 -2.64 4.44 -16.09
C LYS A 266 -1.96 5.41 -15.13
N GLY A 267 -2.59 5.74 -13.99
CA GLY A 267 -1.99 6.51 -12.89
C GLY A 267 -1.03 5.70 -12.01
N ILE A 268 -0.74 4.45 -12.37
CA ILE A 268 0.23 3.60 -11.69
C ILE A 268 1.26 3.11 -12.70
N TYR A 269 2.50 3.52 -12.46
CA TYR A 269 3.69 3.05 -13.16
C TYR A 269 4.46 2.10 -12.23
N TYR A 270 4.74 0.89 -12.69
CA TYR A 270 5.47 -0.11 -11.91
C TYR A 270 6.68 -0.62 -12.68
N GLN A 271 7.88 -0.37 -12.15
CA GLN A 271 9.13 -0.89 -12.66
C GLN A 271 9.55 -2.13 -11.88
N ALA A 272 9.58 -3.26 -12.55
CA ALA A 272 10.16 -4.49 -12.01
C ALA A 272 11.66 -4.57 -12.29
N GLN A 273 12.39 -5.31 -11.47
CA GLN A 273 13.79 -5.69 -11.69
C GLN A 273 13.85 -7.15 -12.16
N PRO A 274 14.87 -7.55 -12.94
CA PRO A 274 15.09 -8.95 -13.26
C PRO A 274 15.37 -9.76 -11.98
N ALA A 275 14.97 -11.02 -11.99
CA ALA A 275 15.30 -11.95 -10.92
C ALA A 275 16.82 -12.04 -10.73
N GLN A 276 17.26 -11.96 -9.47
CA GLN A 276 18.68 -12.04 -9.09
C GLN A 276 19.18 -13.47 -9.07
#